data_88521be163483ac9b873e202c1807da5
#
_entry.id   88521be163483ac9b873e202c1807da5
#
_cell.length_a   1.000
_cell.length_b   1.000
_cell.length_c   1.000
_cell.angle_alpha   90.00
_cell.angle_beta   90.00
_cell.angle_gamma   90.00
#
_symmetry.space_group_name_H-M   'P 1'
#
loop_
_entity.id
_entity.type
_entity.pdbx_description
1 polymer ?
#
loop_
_entity_poly.entity_id
_entity_poly.type
_entity_poly.pdbx_seq_one_letter_code
_entity_poly.pdbx_strand_id
1 'polypeptide(L)'
;EVKLPIYDAGIYTMNLLYALQANGLYACPLNASLPGKSNEMHQLTGIPNNFDINGLIAVYKIENDINCKIATSPRRDAKEVLSILD
;
A
#
# COMPACT_ATOMS: atom_id res chain seq x y z
N GLU A 1 0.20 -24.09 -1.82
CA GLU A 1 0.39 -22.66 -2.05
C GLU A 1 0.61 -21.94 -0.74
N VAL A 2 1.73 -21.25 -0.61
CA VAL A 2 2.11 -20.56 0.62
C VAL A 2 1.67 -19.11 0.50
N LYS A 3 0.71 -18.70 1.34
CA LYS A 3 0.17 -17.33 1.35
C LYS A 3 0.84 -16.42 2.37
N LEU A 4 1.67 -16.97 3.24
CA LEU A 4 2.34 -16.21 4.30
C LEU A 4 3.20 -15.05 3.78
N PRO A 5 3.98 -15.18 2.69
CA PRO A 5 4.78 -14.06 2.21
C PRO A 5 3.94 -12.85 1.78
N ILE A 6 2.76 -13.09 1.22
CA ILE A 6 1.85 -12.01 0.83
C ILE A 6 1.27 -11.33 2.07
N TYR A 7 0.92 -12.11 3.07
CA TYR A 7 0.42 -11.61 4.35
C TYR A 7 1.48 -10.75 5.05
N ASP A 8 2.71 -11.24 5.10
CA ASP A 8 3.83 -10.51 5.70
C ASP A 8 4.13 -9.20 4.95
N ALA A 9 4.02 -9.21 3.63
CA ALA A 9 4.20 -8.01 2.83
C ALA A 9 3.14 -6.95 3.16
N GLY A 10 1.90 -7.36 3.42
CA GLY A 10 0.84 -6.45 3.85
C GLY A 10 1.12 -5.82 5.21
N ILE A 11 1.59 -6.61 6.16
CA ILE A 11 1.98 -6.12 7.49
C ILE A 11 3.14 -5.13 7.38
N TYR A 12 4.16 -5.47 6.62
CA TYR A 12 5.31 -4.60 6.37
C TYR A 12 4.86 -3.27 5.74
N THR A 13 3.99 -3.35 4.75
CA THR A 13 3.48 -2.18 4.04
C THR A 13 2.81 -1.20 5.01
N MET A 14 1.96 -1.70 5.91
CA MET A 14 1.29 -0.83 6.88
C MET A 14 2.27 -0.17 7.84
N ASN A 15 3.27 -0.90 8.32
CA ASN A 15 4.32 -0.35 9.16
C ASN A 15 5.12 0.73 8.42
N LEU A 16 5.40 0.51 7.15
CA LEU A 16 6.11 1.48 6.32
C LEU A 16 5.30 2.77 6.15
N LEU A 17 3.99 2.66 5.94
CA LEU A 17 3.12 3.83 5.81
C LEU A 17 3.15 4.69 7.08
N TYR A 18 3.07 4.07 8.23
CA TYR A 18 3.16 4.79 9.52
C TYR A 18 4.53 5.43 9.71
N ALA A 19 5.59 4.72 9.36
CA ALA A 19 6.95 5.26 9.47
C ALA A 19 7.17 6.47 8.57
N LEU A 20 6.65 6.43 7.35
CA LEU A 20 6.72 7.53 6.42
C LEU A 20 5.98 8.75 6.96
N GLN A 21 4.79 8.55 7.49
CA GLN A 21 4.00 9.64 8.08
C GLN A 21 4.72 10.24 9.29
N ALA A 22 5.33 9.41 10.13
CA ALA A 22 6.11 9.88 11.28
C ALA A 22 7.29 10.74 10.86
N ASN A 23 7.80 10.57 9.66
CA ASN A 23 8.90 11.35 9.09
C ASN A 23 8.43 12.52 8.21
N GLY A 24 7.16 12.88 8.29
CA GLY A 24 6.63 14.02 7.56
C GLY A 24 6.34 13.76 6.08
N LEU A 25 6.30 12.50 5.68
CA LEU A 25 6.02 12.10 4.30
C LEU A 25 4.62 11.50 4.20
N TYR A 26 3.98 11.75 3.08
CA TYR A 26 2.71 11.11 2.76
C TYR A 26 2.94 9.97 1.80
N ALA A 27 2.11 8.96 1.91
CA ALA A 27 2.23 7.78 1.07
C ALA A 27 0.86 7.26 0.69
N CYS A 28 0.75 6.79 -0.53
CA CYS A 28 -0.47 6.18 -1.03
C CYS A 28 -0.12 4.82 -1.64
N PRO A 29 -0.62 3.71 -1.06
CA PRO A 29 -0.46 2.43 -1.71
C PRO A 29 -1.29 2.41 -2.98
N LEU A 30 -0.65 2.02 -4.07
CA LEU A 30 -1.30 1.90 -5.36
C LEU A 30 -1.66 0.45 -5.58
N ASN A 31 -2.93 0.19 -5.85
CA ASN A 31 -3.37 -1.13 -6.21
C ASN A 31 -2.97 -1.42 -7.66
N ALA A 32 -1.69 -1.56 -7.84
CA ALA A 32 -1.11 -1.78 -9.16
C ALA A 32 -1.01 -3.28 -9.43
N SER A 33 -2.10 -4.00 -9.28
CA SER A 33 -2.17 -5.25 -9.99
C SER A 33 -2.21 -4.86 -11.47
N LEU A 34 -1.06 -4.87 -12.09
CA LEU A 34 -0.93 -4.67 -13.52
C LEU A 34 -0.88 -6.04 -14.17
N PRO A 35 -2.04 -6.69 -14.36
CA PRO A 35 -2.06 -8.01 -14.98
C PRO A 35 -1.42 -7.90 -16.36
N GLY A 36 -0.45 -8.74 -16.63
CA GLY A 36 0.25 -8.76 -17.90
C GLY A 36 1.38 -7.76 -18.06
N LYS A 37 1.69 -6.93 -17.04
CA LYS A 37 2.79 -5.97 -17.10
C LYS A 37 3.92 -6.26 -16.13
N SER A 38 3.98 -7.46 -15.59
CA SER A 38 5.00 -7.87 -14.64
C SER A 38 6.41 -7.72 -15.22
N ASN A 39 6.62 -8.11 -16.46
CA ASN A 39 7.92 -7.99 -17.10
C ASN A 39 8.37 -6.53 -17.25
N GLU A 40 7.46 -5.64 -17.61
CA GLU A 40 7.75 -4.20 -17.73
C GLU A 40 8.16 -3.61 -16.39
N MET A 41 7.47 -3.99 -15.32
CA MET A 41 7.79 -3.53 -13.97
C MET A 41 9.17 -4.00 -13.53
N HIS A 42 9.53 -5.26 -13.81
CA HIS A 42 10.86 -5.77 -13.49
C HIS A 42 11.95 -5.03 -14.27
N GLN A 43 11.71 -4.70 -15.53
CA GLN A 43 12.65 -3.95 -16.34
C GLN A 43 12.83 -2.52 -15.85
N LEU A 44 11.74 -1.85 -15.49
CA LEU A 44 11.78 -0.46 -15.03
C LEU A 44 12.44 -0.32 -13.66
N THR A 45 12.19 -1.26 -12.76
CA THR A 45 12.66 -1.20 -11.38
C THR A 45 14.04 -1.82 -11.19
N GLY A 46 14.48 -2.67 -12.12
CA GLY A 46 15.69 -3.44 -11.95
C GLY A 46 15.57 -4.61 -10.98
N ILE A 47 14.38 -4.90 -10.51
CA ILE A 47 14.13 -6.02 -9.62
C ILE A 47 14.26 -7.33 -10.40
N PRO A 48 15.05 -8.32 -9.92
CA PRO A 48 15.18 -9.59 -10.61
C PRO A 48 13.86 -10.34 -10.75
N ASN A 49 13.73 -11.12 -11.81
CA ASN A 49 12.49 -11.83 -12.11
C ASN A 49 12.12 -12.91 -11.09
N ASN A 50 13.07 -13.34 -10.26
CA ASN A 50 12.79 -14.31 -9.19
C ASN A 50 12.15 -13.66 -7.95
N PHE A 51 11.96 -12.35 -7.95
CA PHE A 51 11.21 -11.64 -6.91
C PHE A 51 9.85 -11.23 -7.44
N ASP A 52 8.83 -11.39 -6.61
CA ASP A 52 7.50 -10.91 -6.91
C ASP A 52 7.36 -9.44 -6.50
N ILE A 53 6.74 -8.65 -7.36
CA ILE A 53 6.38 -7.27 -7.02
C ILE A 53 4.95 -7.28 -6.52
N ASN A 54 4.78 -7.07 -5.19
CA ASN A 54 3.47 -7.20 -4.55
C ASN A 54 2.67 -5.90 -4.60
N GLY A 55 3.30 -4.78 -4.87
CA GLY A 55 2.60 -3.51 -4.93
C GLY A 55 3.55 -2.34 -5.10
N LEU A 56 2.96 -1.18 -5.18
CA LEU A 56 3.65 0.10 -5.31
C LEU A 56 3.15 1.06 -4.25
N ILE A 57 4.03 1.92 -3.80
CA ILE A 57 3.66 2.99 -2.87
C ILE A 57 4.16 4.30 -3.46
N ALA A 58 3.25 5.23 -3.71
CA ALA A 58 3.62 6.59 -4.07
C ALA A 58 3.97 7.36 -2.80
N VAL A 59 5.18 7.90 -2.74
CA VAL A 59 5.65 8.69 -1.61
C VAL A 59 5.80 10.14 -2.04
N TYR A 60 5.24 11.05 -1.26
CA TYR A 60 5.25 12.46 -1.63
C TYR A 60 5.27 13.34 -0.38
N LYS A 61 5.70 14.57 -0.58
CA LYS A 61 5.67 15.59 0.44
C LYS A 61 4.63 16.63 0.03
N ILE A 62 3.65 16.86 0.89
CA ILE A 62 2.67 17.92 0.65
C ILE A 62 3.27 19.21 1.16
N GLU A 63 3.53 20.13 0.26
CA GLU A 63 3.71 21.53 0.63
C GLU A 63 2.36 22.06 1.10
N ASN A 64 2.37 23.15 1.87
CA ASN A 64 1.17 23.74 2.47
C ASN A 64 0.16 24.22 1.41
N ASP A 65 -0.20 23.36 0.50
CA ASP A 65 -1.20 23.64 -0.50
C ASP A 65 -2.57 23.17 -0.01
N ILE A 66 -3.34 24.11 0.46
CA ILE A 66 -4.72 23.93 0.90
C ILE A 66 -5.67 23.43 -0.19
N ASN A 67 -5.21 23.32 -1.42
CA ASN A 67 -6.01 22.82 -2.53
C ASN A 67 -5.94 21.31 -2.72
N CYS A 68 -5.20 20.61 -1.88
CA CYS A 68 -5.22 19.15 -1.87
C CYS A 68 -6.57 18.65 -1.38
N LYS A 69 -7.45 18.38 -2.32
CA LYS A 69 -8.72 17.72 -2.02
C LYS A 69 -8.48 16.23 -1.82
N ILE A 70 -8.53 15.81 -0.58
CA ILE A 70 -8.43 14.39 -0.24
C ILE A 70 -9.82 13.80 -0.26
N ALA A 71 -10.05 12.87 -1.18
CA ALA A 71 -11.27 12.08 -1.17
C ALA A 71 -11.19 11.08 -0.02
N THR A 72 -12.16 11.12 0.87
CA THR A 72 -12.24 10.19 1.99
C THR A 72 -13.15 9.04 1.62
N SER A 73 -12.61 7.82 1.62
CA SER A 73 -13.42 6.63 1.40
C SER A 73 -14.30 6.37 2.61
N PRO A 74 -15.58 6.05 2.40
CA PRO A 74 -16.44 5.66 3.52
C PRO A 74 -15.95 4.36 4.15
N ARG A 75 -16.15 4.23 5.43
CA ARG A 75 -15.82 3.01 6.18
C ARG A 75 -17.09 2.44 6.76
N ARG A 76 -17.12 1.11 6.86
CA ARG A 76 -18.20 0.42 7.56
C ARG A 76 -18.10 0.70 9.05
N ASP A 77 -19.26 0.74 9.72
CA ASP A 77 -19.28 0.79 11.17
C ASP A 77 -18.58 -0.44 11.75
N ALA A 78 -17.82 -0.25 12.80
CA ALA A 78 -17.14 -1.35 13.49
C ALA A 78 -18.08 -2.48 13.88
N LYS A 79 -19.32 -2.15 14.22
CA LYS A 79 -20.36 -3.13 14.58
C LYS A 79 -20.72 -4.08 13.45
N GLU A 80 -20.52 -3.67 12.22
CA GLU A 80 -20.84 -4.50 11.04
C GLU A 80 -19.74 -5.52 10.75
N VAL A 81 -18.51 -5.26 11.17
CA VAL A 81 -17.35 -6.07 10.78
C VAL A 81 -16.69 -6.78 11.96
N LEU A 82 -17.07 -6.45 13.20
CA LEU A 82 -16.47 -7.00 14.41
C LEU A 82 -17.52 -7.75 15.22
N SER A 83 -17.22 -8.97 15.58
CA SER A 83 -17.99 -9.74 16.53
C SER A 83 -17.13 -10.07 17.75
N ILE A 84 -17.67 -9.83 18.92
CA ILE A 84 -17.01 -10.18 20.19
C ILE A 84 -17.68 -11.42 20.74
N LEU A 85 -16.88 -12.46 20.97
CA LEU A 85 -17.38 -13.70 21.57
C LEU A 85 -17.29 -13.61 23.09
N ASP A 86 -18.43 -13.86 23.74
CA ASP A 86 -18.52 -13.90 25.21
C ASP A 86 -18.13 -15.26 25.75
#